data_00b19f3188f2e9b244a5af4878e8c0ea
#
_entry.id   00b19f3188f2e9b244a5af4878e8c0ea
#
_cell.length_a   1.000
_cell.length_b   1.000
_cell.length_c   1.000
_cell.angle_alpha   90.00
_cell.angle_beta   90.00
_cell.angle_gamma   90.00
#
_symmetry.space_group_name_H-M   'P 1'
#
loop_
_entity.id
_entity.type
_entity.pdbx_description
1 polymer ?
#
loop_
_entity_poly.entity_id
_entity_poly.type
_entity_poly.pdbx_seq_one_letter_code
_entity_poly.pdbx_strand_id
1 'polypeptide(L)' 'MRLLLDENLPKRLKQDFPAHEIFTVRDKLWNGIKNGELLKLILAEGFHALLTFDKNL' A
#
# COMPACT_ATOMS: atom_id res chain seq x y z
N MET A 1 9.86 4.91 -7.09
CA MET A 1 9.60 3.99 -5.96
C MET A 1 8.23 3.34 -6.12
N ARG A 2 8.11 2.12 -5.67
CA ARG A 2 6.83 1.43 -5.65
C ARG A 2 6.24 1.55 -4.24
N LEU A 3 5.08 2.17 -4.14
CA LEU A 3 4.42 2.43 -2.86
C LEU A 3 3.06 1.74 -2.83
N LEU A 4 2.70 1.24 -1.66
CA LEU A 4 1.39 0.62 -1.45
C LEU A 4 0.58 1.50 -0.49
N LEU A 5 -0.66 1.79 -0.86
CA LEU A 5 -1.58 2.55 -0.01
C LEU A 5 -2.51 1.59 0.73
N ASP A 6 -2.67 1.82 2.02
CA ASP A 6 -3.66 1.10 2.82
C ASP A 6 -5.06 1.37 2.27
N GLU A 7 -5.96 0.42 2.45
CA GLU A 7 -7.34 0.53 1.97
C GLU A 7 -8.11 1.69 2.60
N ASN A 8 -7.65 2.19 3.75
CA ASN A 8 -8.27 3.34 4.42
C ASN A 8 -7.85 4.68 3.83
N LEU A 9 -6.88 4.69 2.92
CA LEU A 9 -6.43 5.92 2.28
C LEU A 9 -7.23 6.18 1.01
N PRO A 10 -7.53 7.46 0.70
CA PRO A 10 -8.25 7.79 -0.53
C PRO A 10 -7.40 7.51 -1.77
N LYS A 11 -8.03 6.98 -2.82
CA LYS A 11 -7.34 6.69 -4.08
C LYS A 11 -6.71 7.90 -4.72
N ARG A 12 -7.25 9.09 -4.47
CA ARG A 12 -6.74 10.32 -5.04
C ARG A 12 -5.29 10.59 -4.65
N LEU A 13 -4.81 9.97 -3.59
CA LEU A 13 -3.41 10.11 -3.18
C LEU A 13 -2.44 9.62 -4.25
N LYS A 14 -2.89 8.73 -5.14
CA LYS A 14 -2.07 8.31 -6.27
C LYS A 14 -1.62 9.50 -7.12
N GLN A 15 -2.48 10.51 -7.23
CA GLN A 15 -2.20 11.70 -8.04
C GLN A 15 -1.20 12.64 -7.37
N ASP A 16 -1.06 12.52 -6.05
CA ASP A 16 -0.15 13.37 -5.29
C ASP A 16 1.32 12.94 -5.44
N PHE A 17 1.54 11.76 -5.99
CA PHE A 17 2.90 11.19 -6.16
C PHE A 17 3.12 10.75 -7.61
N PRO A 18 3.10 11.68 -8.56
CA PRO A 18 3.16 11.30 -9.98
C PRO A 18 4.49 10.68 -10.40
N ALA A 19 5.55 10.88 -9.63
CA ALA A 19 6.86 10.31 -9.92
C ALA A 19 7.03 8.89 -9.39
N HIS A 20 6.02 8.33 -8.71
CA HIS A 20 6.10 7.02 -8.09
C HIS A 20 5.02 6.10 -8.61
N GLU A 21 5.31 4.80 -8.59
CA GLU A 21 4.30 3.78 -8.85
C GLU A 21 3.51 3.55 -7.58
N ILE A 22 2.22 3.92 -7.59
CA ILE A 22 1.36 3.81 -6.43
C ILE A 22 0.27 2.77 -6.69
N PHE A 23 0.16 1.81 -5.78
CA PHE A 23 -0.89 0.79 -5.82
C PHE A 23 -1.65 0.81 -4.50
N THR A 24 -2.92 0.46 -4.54
CA THR A 24 -3.69 0.28 -3.31
C THR A 24 -3.78 -1.21 -2.97
N VAL A 25 -4.08 -1.50 -1.71
CA VAL A 25 -4.33 -2.88 -1.29
C VAL A 25 -5.46 -3.48 -2.14
N ARG A 26 -6.46 -2.66 -2.46
CA ARG A 26 -7.57 -3.10 -3.31
C ARG A 26 -7.12 -3.40 -4.74
N ASP A 27 -6.21 -2.62 -5.29
CA ASP A 27 -5.67 -2.86 -6.63
C ASP A 27 -4.99 -4.22 -6.73
N LYS A 28 -4.40 -4.67 -5.64
CA LYS A 28 -3.72 -5.97 -5.57
C LYS A 28 -4.63 -7.10 -5.12
N LEU A 29 -5.89 -6.80 -4.80
CA LEU A 29 -6.86 -7.76 -4.28
C LEU A 29 -6.40 -8.37 -2.94
N TRP A 30 -5.71 -7.58 -2.15
CA TRP A 30 -5.19 -8.00 -0.84
C TRP A 30 -6.09 -7.56 0.31
N ASN A 31 -7.33 -7.20 0.02
CA ASN A 31 -8.30 -6.79 1.04
C ASN A 31 -8.50 -7.93 2.05
N GLY A 32 -8.48 -7.58 3.33
CA GLY A 32 -8.71 -8.56 4.38
C GLY A 32 -7.50 -9.38 4.77
N ILE A 33 -6.35 -9.18 4.11
CA ILE A 33 -5.12 -9.87 4.48
C ILE A 33 -4.57 -9.25 5.76
N LYS A 34 -4.14 -10.09 6.69
CA LYS A 34 -3.59 -9.64 7.97
C LYS A 34 -2.24 -8.98 7.76
N ASN A 35 -1.89 -8.07 8.70
CA ASN A 35 -0.68 -7.26 8.58
C ASN A 35 0.60 -8.08 8.39
N GLY A 36 0.74 -9.20 9.10
CA GLY A 36 1.94 -10.02 8.97
C GLY A 36 2.12 -10.59 7.56
N GLU A 37 1.05 -11.08 6.96
CA GLU A 37 1.10 -11.58 5.60
C GLU A 37 1.20 -10.47 4.58
N LEU A 38 0.56 -9.34 4.87
CA LEU A 38 0.62 -8.17 4.00
C LEU A 38 2.06 -7.68 3.86
N LEU A 39 2.81 -7.64 4.96
CA LEU A 39 4.21 -7.25 4.93
C LEU A 39 5.05 -8.18 4.07
N LYS A 40 4.79 -9.49 4.15
CA LYS A 40 5.48 -10.47 3.31
C LYS A 40 5.21 -10.24 1.84
N LEU A 41 3.94 -9.93 1.49
CA LEU A 41 3.57 -9.65 0.11
C LEU A 41 4.21 -8.36 -0.39
N ILE A 42 4.26 -7.34 0.46
CA ILE A 42 4.91 -6.07 0.13
C ILE A 42 6.37 -6.31 -0.25
N LEU A 43 7.07 -7.09 0.54
CA LEU A 43 8.47 -7.40 0.26
C LEU A 43 8.62 -8.27 -0.98
N ALA A 44 7.76 -9.27 -1.14
CA ALA A 44 7.82 -10.18 -2.29
C ALA A 44 7.54 -9.48 -3.60
N GLU A 45 6.67 -8.47 -3.59
CA GLU A 45 6.30 -7.71 -4.78
C GLU A 45 7.23 -6.53 -5.06
N GLY A 46 8.22 -6.33 -4.22
CA GLY A 46 9.20 -5.26 -4.43
C GLY A 46 8.73 -3.86 -4.09
N PHE A 47 7.74 -3.75 -3.22
CA PHE A 47 7.32 -2.44 -2.74
C PHE A 47 8.35 -1.86 -1.78
N HIS A 48 8.51 -0.54 -1.83
CA HIS A 48 9.49 0.16 -0.99
C HIS A 48 8.89 0.65 0.31
N ALA A 49 7.58 0.92 0.34
CA ALA A 49 6.93 1.46 1.53
C ALA A 49 5.44 1.18 1.52
N LEU A 50 4.85 1.18 2.71
CA LEU A 50 3.40 1.12 2.91
C LEU A 50 2.97 2.44 3.54
N LEU A 51 2.00 3.10 2.92
CA LEU A 51 1.41 4.32 3.46
C LEU A 51 0.10 3.98 4.15
N THR A 52 -0.03 4.40 5.39
CA THR A 52 -1.22 4.12 6.20
C THR A 52 -1.48 5.25 7.18
N PHE A 53 -2.73 5.39 7.58
CA PHE A 53 -3.11 6.33 8.62
C PHE A 53 -3.14 5.70 10.02
N ASP A 54 -2.80 4.43 10.14
CA ASP A 54 -2.84 3.76 11.42
C ASP A 54 -1.76 4.32 12.34
N LYS A 55 -2.19 4.99 13.40
CA LYS A 55 -1.29 5.63 14.34
C LYS A 55 -0.67 4.65 15.34
N ASN A 56 -1.14 3.42 15.35
CA ASN A 56 -0.72 2.41 16.31
C ASN A 56 0.28 1.40 15.72
N LEU A 57 0.85 1.75 14.63
CA LEU A 57 1.87 0.90 14.02
C LEU A 57 3.15 0.86 14.84
#